data_ead8940c8af2180cb26314fd27c52ec7
#
_entry.id   ead8940c8af2180cb26314fd27c52ec7
#
_cell.length_a   1.000
_cell.length_b   1.000
_cell.length_c   1.000
_cell.angle_alpha   90.00
_cell.angle_beta   90.00
_cell.angle_gamma   90.00
#
_symmetry.space_group_name_H-M   'P 1'
#
loop_
_entity.id
_entity.type
_entity.pdbx_description
1 polymer ?
#
loop_
_entity_poly.entity_id
_entity_poly.type
_entity_poly.pdbx_seq_one_letter_code
_entity_poly.pdbx_strand_id
1 'polypeptide(L)'
;MDKKYFFFDIDGTLTDIQTGIPVPSALETIKKLQDKGHFVAIATGRAYYKTKDTAKMLGIHNLVSNGGAALIYNDELVTNSPLDREKALALIHEADEKGFGILIAVNDSIDVVMKDERFIEQVGERQEPTRYILDKSLNYDDLKDIYKIYIAIPEDK
;
A
#
# COMPACT_ATOMS: atom_id res chain seq x y z
N MET A 1 -16.28 20.55 23.66
CA MET A 1 -14.84 20.18 23.53
C MET A 1 -14.49 20.29 22.06
N ASP A 2 -13.39 20.93 21.69
CA ASP A 2 -13.04 21.12 20.28
C ASP A 2 -12.73 19.78 19.62
N LYS A 3 -13.27 19.59 18.40
CA LYS A 3 -13.02 18.40 17.57
C LYS A 3 -11.54 18.34 17.20
N LYS A 4 -10.87 17.21 17.48
CA LYS A 4 -9.50 16.94 17.09
C LYS A 4 -9.46 15.85 16.01
N TYR A 5 -8.36 15.79 15.27
CA TYR A 5 -8.13 14.86 14.18
C TYR A 5 -6.93 13.98 14.55
N PHE A 6 -7.15 12.67 14.58
CA PHE A 6 -6.13 11.69 14.93
C PHE A 6 -5.90 10.77 13.74
N PHE A 7 -4.65 10.66 13.34
CA PHE A 7 -4.21 9.77 12.28
C PHE A 7 -3.23 8.77 12.88
N PHE A 8 -3.50 7.49 12.73
CA PHE A 8 -2.71 6.42 13.30
C PHE A 8 -2.11 5.55 12.20
N ASP A 9 -0.84 5.21 12.33
CA ASP A 9 -0.26 4.12 11.56
C ASP A 9 -0.75 2.76 12.10
N ILE A 10 -0.64 1.71 11.29
CA ILE A 10 -1.09 0.36 11.64
C ILE A 10 0.01 -0.42 12.33
N ASP A 11 1.13 -0.62 11.62
CA ASP A 11 2.16 -1.58 11.98
C ASP A 11 2.97 -1.12 13.20
N GLY A 12 2.86 -1.87 14.30
CA GLY A 12 3.53 -1.49 15.55
C GLY A 12 2.90 -0.30 16.29
N THR A 13 1.75 0.22 15.80
CA THR A 13 0.99 1.29 16.46
C THR A 13 -0.39 0.79 16.90
N LEU A 14 -1.22 0.38 15.97
CA LEU A 14 -2.55 -0.15 16.24
C LEU A 14 -2.57 -1.67 16.32
N THR A 15 -1.60 -2.31 15.70
CA THR A 15 -1.43 -3.76 15.69
C THR A 15 -0.07 -4.15 16.25
N ASP A 16 -0.01 -5.34 16.83
CA ASP A 16 1.25 -5.97 17.19
C ASP A 16 2.06 -6.28 15.93
N ILE A 17 3.35 -5.92 15.94
CA ILE A 17 4.21 -6.02 14.74
C ILE A 17 4.48 -7.46 14.30
N GLN A 18 4.41 -8.43 15.23
CA GLN A 18 4.69 -9.83 14.94
C GLN A 18 3.46 -10.57 14.44
N THR A 19 2.30 -10.26 15.01
CA THR A 19 1.05 -10.97 14.73
C THR A 19 0.13 -10.24 13.76
N GLY A 20 0.29 -8.92 13.60
CA GLY A 20 -0.62 -8.07 12.84
C GLY A 20 -2.00 -7.90 13.47
N ILE A 21 -2.19 -8.41 14.70
CA ILE A 21 -3.48 -8.36 15.38
C ILE A 21 -3.63 -7.03 16.12
N PRO A 22 -4.81 -6.37 16.07
CA PRO A 22 -5.08 -5.18 16.85
C PRO A 22 -4.86 -5.38 18.35
N VAL A 23 -4.11 -4.46 18.98
CA VAL A 23 -3.89 -4.54 20.41
C VAL A 23 -5.10 -4.00 21.20
N PRO A 24 -5.49 -4.60 22.33
CA PRO A 24 -6.70 -4.19 23.07
C PRO A 24 -6.71 -2.71 23.46
N SER A 25 -5.56 -2.16 23.86
CA SER A 25 -5.44 -0.75 24.22
C SER A 25 -5.70 0.20 23.05
N ALA A 26 -5.38 -0.20 21.80
CA ALA A 26 -5.70 0.57 20.62
C ALA A 26 -7.21 0.61 20.39
N LEU A 27 -7.90 -0.54 20.46
CA LEU A 27 -9.35 -0.62 20.33
C LEU A 27 -10.08 0.28 21.34
N GLU A 28 -9.68 0.23 22.60
CA GLU A 28 -10.25 1.08 23.65
C GLU A 28 -10.00 2.56 23.39
N THR A 29 -8.79 2.91 22.95
CA THR A 29 -8.41 4.31 22.69
C THR A 29 -9.19 4.87 21.52
N ILE A 30 -9.29 4.13 20.41
CA ILE A 30 -10.06 4.52 19.22
C ILE A 30 -11.51 4.78 19.62
N LYS A 31 -12.13 3.83 20.35
CA LYS A 31 -13.51 3.99 20.81
C LYS A 31 -13.69 5.23 21.68
N LYS A 32 -12.81 5.47 22.65
CA LYS A 32 -12.86 6.65 23.52
C LYS A 32 -12.73 7.97 22.73
N LEU A 33 -11.91 8.01 21.70
CA LEU A 33 -11.74 9.19 20.83
C LEU A 33 -13.00 9.45 20.01
N GLN A 34 -13.57 8.39 19.42
CA GLN A 34 -14.80 8.47 18.63
C GLN A 34 -16.00 8.88 19.50
N ASP A 35 -16.17 8.28 20.70
CA ASP A 35 -17.22 8.60 21.67
C ASP A 35 -17.17 10.09 22.11
N LYS A 36 -15.98 10.70 22.09
CA LYS A 36 -15.78 12.15 22.35
C LYS A 36 -16.00 13.03 21.13
N GLY A 37 -16.42 12.48 20.00
CA GLY A 37 -16.67 13.21 18.75
C GLY A 37 -15.41 13.63 17.98
N HIS A 38 -14.27 13.06 18.27
CA HIS A 38 -13.05 13.31 17.52
C HIS A 38 -13.05 12.56 16.19
N PHE A 39 -12.30 13.10 15.22
CA PHE A 39 -12.06 12.41 13.95
C PHE A 39 -10.91 11.41 14.13
N VAL A 40 -11.14 10.16 13.72
CA VAL A 40 -10.13 9.11 13.76
C VAL A 40 -9.95 8.52 12.37
N ALA A 41 -8.72 8.41 11.92
CA ALA A 41 -8.35 7.84 10.64
C ALA A 41 -7.08 6.97 10.76
N ILE A 42 -6.93 6.03 9.85
CA ILE A 42 -5.68 5.33 9.60
C ILE A 42 -4.89 6.11 8.56
N ALA A 43 -3.56 6.18 8.72
CA ALA A 43 -2.63 6.67 7.72
C ALA A 43 -1.53 5.63 7.53
N THR A 44 -1.46 4.99 6.34
CA THR A 44 -0.58 3.86 6.10
C THR A 44 -0.01 3.82 4.68
N GLY A 45 1.19 3.25 4.53
CA GLY A 45 1.76 2.91 3.22
C GLY A 45 1.13 1.68 2.57
N ARG A 46 0.31 0.91 3.30
CA ARG A 46 -0.37 -0.26 2.75
C ARG A 46 -1.40 0.14 1.70
N ALA A 47 -1.60 -0.73 0.69
CA ALA A 47 -2.68 -0.60 -0.28
C ALA A 47 -4.06 -0.68 0.40
N TYR A 48 -5.08 -0.06 -0.19
CA TYR A 48 -6.42 -0.02 0.41
C TYR A 48 -7.00 -1.43 0.59
N TYR A 49 -6.88 -2.30 -0.42
CA TYR A 49 -7.39 -3.68 -0.33
C TYR A 49 -6.84 -4.46 0.88
N LYS A 50 -5.63 -4.15 1.35
CA LYS A 50 -5.02 -4.75 2.54
C LYS A 50 -5.48 -4.10 3.84
N THR A 51 -5.86 -2.84 3.78
CA THR A 51 -6.14 -2.03 4.96
C THR A 51 -7.59 -2.16 5.42
N LYS A 52 -8.51 -2.39 4.48
CA LYS A 52 -9.96 -2.37 4.74
C LYS A 52 -10.41 -3.34 5.85
N ASP A 53 -9.85 -4.55 5.91
CA ASP A 53 -10.23 -5.53 6.92
C ASP A 53 -9.70 -5.15 8.31
N THR A 54 -8.46 -4.65 8.38
CA THR A 54 -7.87 -4.13 9.62
C THR A 54 -8.65 -2.90 10.12
N ALA A 55 -9.02 -1.99 9.23
CA ALA A 55 -9.82 -0.83 9.58
C ALA A 55 -11.19 -1.23 10.15
N LYS A 56 -11.84 -2.21 9.54
CA LYS A 56 -13.11 -2.77 10.03
C LYS A 56 -12.97 -3.39 11.41
N MET A 57 -11.91 -4.16 11.68
CA MET A 57 -11.63 -4.72 13.00
C MET A 57 -11.40 -3.65 14.06
N LEU A 58 -10.80 -2.52 13.67
CA LEU A 58 -10.53 -1.38 14.54
C LEU A 58 -11.73 -0.43 14.71
N GLY A 59 -12.80 -0.60 13.93
CA GLY A 59 -13.93 0.32 13.90
C GLY A 59 -13.58 1.70 13.35
N ILE A 60 -12.61 1.79 12.45
CA ILE A 60 -12.19 3.04 11.81
C ILE A 60 -12.71 3.08 10.38
N HIS A 61 -13.45 4.15 10.03
CA HIS A 61 -14.14 4.32 8.77
C HIS A 61 -13.43 5.30 7.80
N ASN A 62 -12.32 5.89 8.25
CA ASN A 62 -11.57 6.86 7.47
C ASN A 62 -10.12 6.40 7.31
N LEU A 63 -9.61 6.39 6.08
CA LEU A 63 -8.25 5.93 5.80
C LEU A 63 -7.57 6.83 4.79
N VAL A 64 -6.29 7.02 5.02
CA VAL A 64 -5.31 7.49 4.03
C VAL A 64 -4.38 6.32 3.78
N SER A 65 -4.45 5.71 2.61
CA SER A 65 -3.69 4.51 2.24
C SER A 65 -2.84 4.74 0.99
N ASN A 66 -2.09 3.72 0.55
CA ASN A 66 -1.15 3.85 -0.57
C ASN A 66 -0.15 5.01 -0.41
N GLY A 67 0.32 5.27 0.83
CA GLY A 67 1.23 6.39 1.08
C GLY A 67 0.63 7.78 0.80
N GLY A 68 -0.69 7.92 0.91
CA GLY A 68 -1.41 9.17 0.66
C GLY A 68 -2.19 9.21 -0.66
N ALA A 69 -2.00 8.23 -1.54
CA ALA A 69 -2.65 8.22 -2.86
C ALA A 69 -4.13 7.81 -2.81
N ALA A 70 -4.53 7.02 -1.81
CA ALA A 70 -5.92 6.61 -1.64
C ALA A 70 -6.54 7.24 -0.39
N LEU A 71 -7.71 7.84 -0.57
CA LEU A 71 -8.50 8.46 0.49
C LEU A 71 -9.85 7.78 0.60
N ILE A 72 -10.15 7.27 1.78
CA ILE A 72 -11.42 6.66 2.13
C ILE A 72 -12.06 7.51 3.24
N TYR A 73 -13.31 7.89 3.05
CA TYR A 73 -14.07 8.66 4.00
C TYR A 73 -15.43 8.00 4.25
N ASN A 74 -15.73 7.68 5.50
CA ASN A 74 -16.93 6.95 5.90
C ASN A 74 -17.14 5.65 5.10
N ASP A 75 -16.09 4.84 4.98
CA ASP A 75 -16.04 3.57 4.22
C ASP A 75 -16.18 3.70 2.70
N GLU A 76 -16.29 4.92 2.16
CA GLU A 76 -16.36 5.17 0.72
C GLU A 76 -15.00 5.59 0.16
N LEU A 77 -14.57 4.95 -0.93
CA LEU A 77 -13.36 5.33 -1.65
C LEU A 77 -13.60 6.66 -2.39
N VAL A 78 -12.98 7.73 -1.89
CA VAL A 78 -13.08 9.07 -2.48
C VAL A 78 -12.13 9.22 -3.66
N THR A 79 -10.91 8.74 -3.51
CA THR A 79 -9.90 8.75 -4.58
C THR A 79 -8.87 7.66 -4.35
N ASN A 80 -8.31 7.17 -5.45
CA ASN A 80 -7.09 6.36 -5.49
C ASN A 80 -6.30 6.80 -6.71
N SER A 81 -5.34 7.70 -6.50
CA SER A 81 -4.59 8.34 -7.57
C SER A 81 -3.39 7.49 -7.97
N PRO A 82 -3.18 7.21 -9.26
CA PRO A 82 -1.94 6.60 -9.72
C PRO A 82 -0.76 7.55 -9.52
N LEU A 83 0.43 7.01 -9.60
CA LEU A 83 1.66 7.78 -9.65
C LEU A 83 1.67 8.68 -10.90
N ASP A 84 2.46 9.76 -10.84
CA ASP A 84 2.78 10.54 -12.03
C ASP A 84 3.39 9.61 -13.08
N ARG A 85 2.71 9.46 -14.20
CA ARG A 85 3.04 8.43 -15.20
C ARG A 85 4.43 8.64 -15.81
N GLU A 86 4.78 9.88 -16.12
CA GLU A 86 6.07 10.21 -16.75
C GLU A 86 7.22 9.85 -15.80
N LYS A 87 7.12 10.24 -14.53
CA LYS A 87 8.12 9.92 -13.51
C LYS A 87 8.19 8.44 -13.20
N ALA A 88 7.03 7.77 -13.15
CA ALA A 88 6.96 6.34 -12.91
C ALA A 88 7.63 5.55 -14.05
N LEU A 89 7.37 5.91 -15.32
CA LEU A 89 8.03 5.29 -16.48
C LEU A 89 9.52 5.56 -16.51
N ALA A 90 9.96 6.79 -16.21
CA ALA A 90 11.37 7.11 -16.14
C ALA A 90 12.11 6.25 -15.11
N LEU A 91 11.50 6.04 -13.92
CA LEU A 91 12.06 5.16 -12.89
C LEU A 91 12.09 3.70 -13.32
N ILE A 92 11.03 3.22 -13.98
CA ILE A 92 10.96 1.84 -14.48
C ILE A 92 12.04 1.59 -15.54
N HIS A 93 12.19 2.49 -16.50
CA HIS A 93 13.22 2.38 -17.54
C HIS A 93 14.63 2.41 -16.96
N GLU A 94 14.91 3.34 -16.03
CA GLU A 94 16.21 3.39 -15.36
C GLU A 94 16.52 2.10 -14.60
N ALA A 95 15.54 1.53 -13.89
CA ALA A 95 15.70 0.27 -13.16
C ALA A 95 15.92 -0.92 -14.12
N ASP A 96 15.18 -0.96 -15.24
CA ASP A 96 15.31 -2.00 -16.27
C ASP A 96 16.69 -1.95 -16.94
N GLU A 97 17.17 -0.76 -17.31
CA GLU A 97 18.52 -0.54 -17.87
C GLU A 97 19.64 -0.98 -16.93
N LYS A 98 19.46 -0.79 -15.63
CA LYS A 98 20.39 -1.27 -14.58
C LYS A 98 20.29 -2.76 -14.31
N GLY A 99 19.37 -3.47 -14.96
CA GLY A 99 19.15 -4.90 -14.80
C GLY A 99 18.45 -5.28 -13.51
N PHE A 100 17.76 -4.36 -12.86
CA PHE A 100 16.97 -4.65 -11.66
C PHE A 100 15.64 -5.32 -12.04
N GLY A 101 15.20 -6.26 -11.21
CA GLY A 101 13.88 -6.85 -11.33
C GLY A 101 12.79 -5.88 -10.88
N ILE A 102 11.67 -5.86 -11.59
CA ILE A 102 10.60 -4.87 -11.39
C ILE A 102 9.25 -5.57 -11.27
N LEU A 103 8.47 -5.18 -10.25
CA LEU A 103 7.05 -5.51 -10.18
C LEU A 103 6.23 -4.23 -10.19
N ILE A 104 5.13 -4.22 -10.90
CA ILE A 104 4.27 -3.05 -11.08
C ILE A 104 2.85 -3.38 -10.65
N ALA A 105 2.32 -2.63 -9.69
CA ALA A 105 0.91 -2.68 -9.34
C ALA A 105 0.13 -1.70 -10.24
N VAL A 106 -0.77 -2.23 -11.05
CA VAL A 106 -1.60 -1.47 -11.99
C VAL A 106 -3.03 -1.25 -11.48
N ASN A 107 -3.32 -1.75 -10.30
CA ASN A 107 -4.61 -1.58 -9.61
C ASN A 107 -4.44 -1.79 -8.09
N ASP A 108 -5.53 -1.65 -7.34
CA ASP A 108 -5.57 -1.88 -5.89
C ASP A 108 -5.96 -3.35 -5.59
N SER A 109 -5.05 -4.27 -5.86
CA SER A 109 -5.23 -5.71 -5.64
C SER A 109 -3.91 -6.40 -5.27
N ILE A 110 -3.98 -7.73 -5.13
CA ILE A 110 -2.77 -8.56 -4.91
C ILE A 110 -1.92 -8.72 -6.19
N ASP A 111 -2.40 -8.22 -7.32
CA ASP A 111 -1.77 -8.43 -8.62
C ASP A 111 -0.59 -7.49 -8.83
N VAL A 112 0.49 -8.07 -9.32
CA VAL A 112 1.63 -7.31 -9.83
C VAL A 112 2.01 -7.85 -11.19
N VAL A 113 2.25 -6.96 -12.14
CA VAL A 113 2.73 -7.30 -13.47
C VAL A 113 4.25 -7.27 -13.47
N MET A 114 4.87 -8.23 -14.11
CA MET A 114 6.31 -8.31 -14.33
C MET A 114 6.63 -8.73 -15.77
N LYS A 115 7.68 -8.16 -16.35
CA LYS A 115 8.13 -8.48 -17.70
C LYS A 115 8.97 -9.76 -17.74
N ASP A 116 9.68 -10.02 -16.66
CA ASP A 116 10.57 -11.16 -16.48
C ASP A 116 10.64 -11.55 -15.00
N GLU A 117 11.40 -12.59 -14.67
CA GLU A 117 11.48 -13.16 -13.33
C GLU A 117 12.64 -12.59 -12.49
N ARG A 118 13.36 -11.56 -13.00
CA ARG A 118 14.54 -10.97 -12.31
C ARG A 118 14.24 -10.53 -10.88
N PHE A 119 13.05 -10.01 -10.61
CA PHE A 119 12.70 -9.60 -9.24
C PHE A 119 12.77 -10.78 -8.27
N ILE A 120 12.15 -11.91 -8.63
CA ILE A 120 12.13 -13.12 -7.81
C ILE A 120 13.51 -13.74 -7.71
N GLU A 121 14.27 -13.76 -8.82
CA GLU A 121 15.63 -14.26 -8.87
C GLU A 121 16.60 -13.45 -7.98
N GLN A 122 16.42 -12.14 -7.89
CA GLN A 122 17.32 -11.23 -7.18
C GLN A 122 17.03 -11.14 -5.67
N VAL A 123 15.75 -11.13 -5.27
CA VAL A 123 15.37 -10.88 -3.88
C VAL A 123 14.34 -11.89 -3.32
N GLY A 124 13.96 -12.87 -4.11
CA GLY A 124 12.95 -13.86 -3.75
C GLY A 124 11.52 -13.35 -3.87
N GLU A 125 10.57 -14.22 -3.56
CA GLU A 125 9.16 -13.88 -3.53
C GLU A 125 8.83 -12.93 -2.38
N ARG A 126 7.82 -12.10 -2.57
CA ARG A 126 7.32 -11.22 -1.51
C ARG A 126 6.65 -12.05 -0.42
N GLN A 127 6.90 -11.70 0.83
CA GLN A 127 6.29 -12.36 2.00
C GLN A 127 4.76 -12.13 2.08
N GLU A 128 4.27 -11.09 1.43
CA GLU A 128 2.84 -10.76 1.39
C GLU A 128 2.13 -11.55 0.27
N PRO A 129 0.84 -11.89 0.45
CA PRO A 129 0.06 -12.49 -0.62
C PRO A 129 0.14 -11.67 -1.90
N THR A 130 0.73 -12.24 -2.93
CA THR A 130 0.99 -11.58 -4.21
C THR A 130 0.69 -12.55 -5.35
N ARG A 131 -0.03 -12.08 -6.36
CA ARG A 131 -0.23 -12.82 -7.60
C ARG A 131 0.65 -12.19 -8.68
N TYR A 132 1.66 -12.94 -9.10
CA TYR A 132 2.58 -12.50 -10.14
C TYR A 132 2.00 -12.77 -11.52
N ILE A 133 1.91 -11.73 -12.33
CA ILE A 133 1.44 -11.80 -13.72
C ILE A 133 2.65 -11.59 -14.61
N LEU A 134 3.21 -12.68 -15.15
CA LEU A 134 4.32 -12.64 -16.07
C LEU A 134 3.82 -12.35 -17.47
N ASP A 135 4.22 -11.21 -18.03
CA ASP A 135 3.97 -10.82 -19.41
C ASP A 135 5.28 -10.48 -20.10
N LYS A 136 5.86 -11.46 -20.81
CA LYS A 136 7.13 -11.29 -21.56
C LYS A 136 7.04 -10.29 -22.71
N SER A 137 5.82 -9.93 -23.14
CA SER A 137 5.58 -8.93 -24.17
C SER A 137 5.32 -7.53 -23.61
N LEU A 138 5.36 -7.37 -22.27
CA LEU A 138 5.07 -6.11 -21.61
C LEU A 138 5.96 -4.98 -22.14
N ASN A 139 5.32 -3.99 -22.72
CA ASN A 139 5.92 -2.70 -23.00
C ASN A 139 5.50 -1.73 -21.90
N TYR A 140 6.45 -1.24 -21.12
CA TYR A 140 6.17 -0.33 -20.01
C TYR A 140 5.45 0.95 -20.45
N ASP A 141 5.71 1.41 -21.68
CA ASP A 141 5.08 2.61 -22.24
C ASP A 141 3.58 2.46 -22.54
N ASP A 142 3.06 1.22 -22.56
CA ASP A 142 1.63 0.95 -22.72
C ASP A 142 0.86 0.97 -21.40
N LEU A 143 1.56 1.03 -20.25
CA LEU A 143 0.95 1.14 -18.94
C LEU A 143 0.25 2.49 -18.78
N LYS A 144 -1.05 2.45 -18.49
CA LYS A 144 -1.87 3.66 -18.27
C LYS A 144 -1.73 4.17 -16.83
N ASP A 145 -2.06 3.31 -15.88
CA ASP A 145 -2.08 3.64 -14.46
C ASP A 145 -1.05 2.77 -13.72
N ILE A 146 -0.19 3.41 -12.96
CA ILE A 146 0.83 2.77 -12.14
C ILE A 146 0.60 3.23 -10.70
N TYR A 147 0.24 2.32 -9.83
CA TYR A 147 -0.04 2.64 -8.43
C TYR A 147 1.15 2.41 -7.51
N LYS A 148 1.99 1.42 -7.83
CA LYS A 148 3.19 1.10 -7.05
C LYS A 148 4.23 0.40 -7.90
N ILE A 149 5.48 0.70 -7.64
CA ILE A 149 6.64 0.06 -8.29
C ILE A 149 7.47 -0.57 -7.17
N TYR A 150 7.84 -1.82 -7.38
CA TYR A 150 8.79 -2.53 -6.52
C TYR A 150 10.04 -2.84 -7.36
N ILE A 151 11.19 -2.46 -6.86
CA ILE A 151 12.47 -2.65 -7.53
C ILE A 151 13.36 -3.52 -6.65
N ALA A 152 13.85 -4.62 -7.20
CA ALA A 152 14.81 -5.47 -6.55
C ALA A 152 16.21 -4.84 -6.68
N ILE A 153 16.78 -4.44 -5.54
CA ILE A 153 18.16 -3.95 -5.48
C ILE A 153 18.96 -4.97 -4.67
N PRO A 154 19.79 -5.80 -5.34
CA PRO A 154 20.65 -6.75 -4.63
C PRO A 154 21.61 -6.04 -3.68
N GLU A 155 21.93 -6.69 -2.54
CA GLU A 155 22.76 -6.09 -1.48
C GLU A 155 24.20 -5.75 -1.93
N ASP A 156 24.67 -6.33 -3.03
CA ASP A 156 26.01 -6.17 -3.57
C ASP A 156 26.14 -5.08 -4.66
N LYS A 157 25.07 -4.27 -4.86
CA LYS A 157 25.03 -3.20 -5.88
C LYS A 157 24.70 -1.84 -5.32
#